data_67b5aa3591f4dfb9df6cfeec92866024
#
_entry.id   67b5aa3591f4dfb9df6cfeec92866024
#
_cell.length_a   1.000
_cell.length_b   1.000
_cell.length_c   1.000
_cell.angle_alpha   90.00
_cell.angle_beta   90.00
_cell.angle_gamma   90.00
#
_symmetry.space_group_name_H-M   'P 1'
#
loop_
_entity.id
_entity.type
_entity.pdbx_description
1 polymer ?
#
loop_
_entity_poly.entity_id
_entity_poly.type
_entity_poly.pdbx_seq_one_letter_code
_entity_poly.pdbx_strand_id
1 'polypeptide(L)'
;MKYVYPCSIWLDDEHLRDTGREGYNATFPDVSPAHTCGDSVQEVQNRLRDCLETALSFCIDSNEPLPEPSELEPGQVLVAVSPPAAAQFALHEAMLAASVTAAELAGRIGMRPSHSRRLTDIFRPAKAEEIERALAALGLQMVSEASPLQQWAPSPDPAPAV
;
A
#
# COMPACT_ATOMS: atom_id res chain seq x y z
N MET A 1 10.75 1.84 -7.49
CA MET A 1 10.14 2.84 -6.57
C MET A 1 9.60 2.08 -5.36
N LYS A 2 9.98 2.45 -4.16
CA LYS A 2 9.50 1.82 -2.93
C LYS A 2 8.04 2.20 -2.68
N TYR A 3 7.22 1.28 -2.18
CA TYR A 3 5.78 1.46 -1.92
C TYR A 3 4.92 1.74 -3.17
N VAL A 4 5.35 1.23 -4.31
CA VAL A 4 4.59 1.23 -5.58
C VAL A 4 4.51 -0.22 -6.05
N TYR A 5 3.32 -0.78 -6.14
CA TYR A 5 3.11 -2.20 -6.39
C TYR A 5 2.37 -2.45 -7.70
N PRO A 6 2.74 -3.49 -8.47
CA PRO A 6 1.98 -3.91 -9.63
C PRO A 6 0.62 -4.47 -9.21
N CYS A 7 -0.39 -4.17 -9.99
CA CYS A 7 -1.76 -4.62 -9.77
C CYS A 7 -2.33 -5.16 -11.08
N SER A 8 -2.88 -6.35 -11.05
CA SER A 8 -3.62 -6.96 -12.13
C SER A 8 -5.10 -6.64 -11.99
N ILE A 9 -5.74 -6.20 -13.10
CA ILE A 9 -7.18 -5.92 -13.17
C ILE A 9 -7.74 -6.73 -14.33
N TRP A 10 -8.89 -7.39 -14.14
CA TRP A 10 -9.53 -8.18 -15.19
C TRP A 10 -11.06 -8.17 -15.06
N LEU A 11 -11.73 -8.42 -16.19
CA LEU A 11 -13.18 -8.65 -16.24
C LEU A 11 -13.52 -9.98 -15.56
N ASP A 12 -14.54 -9.99 -14.74
CA ASP A 12 -15.09 -11.21 -14.12
C ASP A 12 -16.09 -11.87 -15.09
N ASP A 13 -15.59 -12.78 -15.90
CA ASP A 13 -16.38 -13.50 -16.89
C ASP A 13 -17.46 -14.40 -16.26
N GLU A 14 -17.26 -14.90 -15.05
CA GLU A 14 -18.25 -15.69 -14.32
C GLU A 14 -19.40 -14.81 -13.87
N HIS A 15 -19.11 -13.67 -13.25
CA HIS A 15 -20.11 -12.70 -12.87
C HIS A 15 -20.92 -12.19 -14.08
N LEU A 16 -20.25 -11.91 -15.21
CA LEU A 16 -20.91 -11.47 -16.44
C LEU A 16 -21.88 -12.54 -17.00
N ARG A 17 -21.47 -13.81 -16.99
CA ARG A 17 -22.32 -14.93 -17.45
C ARG A 17 -23.54 -15.13 -16.55
N ASP A 18 -23.35 -15.02 -15.24
CA ASP A 18 -24.41 -15.32 -14.27
C ASP A 18 -25.43 -14.18 -14.13
N THR A 19 -24.97 -12.93 -14.21
CA THR A 19 -25.80 -11.74 -13.95
C THR A 19 -26.13 -10.92 -15.20
N GLY A 20 -25.39 -11.11 -16.30
CA GLY A 20 -25.45 -10.26 -17.49
C GLY A 20 -24.88 -8.84 -17.26
N ARG A 21 -24.16 -8.61 -16.17
CA ARG A 21 -23.52 -7.34 -15.83
C ARG A 21 -22.01 -7.48 -15.75
N GLU A 22 -21.30 -6.45 -16.19
CA GLU A 22 -19.86 -6.40 -16.02
C GLU A 22 -19.50 -6.32 -14.54
N GLY A 23 -18.47 -7.04 -14.16
CA GLY A 23 -17.79 -6.97 -12.87
C GLY A 23 -16.30 -7.04 -13.12
N TYR A 24 -15.52 -6.40 -12.26
CA TYR A 24 -14.07 -6.37 -12.39
C TYR A 24 -13.43 -6.77 -11.07
N ASN A 25 -12.38 -7.55 -11.16
CA ASN A 25 -11.55 -7.96 -10.05
C ASN A 25 -10.17 -7.31 -10.16
N ALA A 26 -9.52 -7.09 -9.03
CA ALA A 26 -8.14 -6.64 -8.97
C ALA A 26 -7.39 -7.30 -7.82
N THR A 27 -6.11 -7.61 -8.05
CA THR A 27 -5.22 -8.18 -7.04
C THR A 27 -3.81 -7.64 -7.16
N PHE A 28 -3.10 -7.66 -6.05
CA PHE A 28 -1.68 -7.32 -5.98
C PHE A 28 -0.87 -8.61 -5.80
N PRO A 29 -0.10 -9.05 -6.81
CA PRO A 29 0.63 -10.33 -6.74
C PRO A 29 1.58 -10.42 -5.54
N ASP A 30 2.20 -9.30 -5.19
CA ASP A 30 3.21 -9.23 -4.12
C ASP A 30 2.59 -9.08 -2.73
N VAL A 31 1.31 -8.72 -2.63
CA VAL A 31 0.64 -8.38 -1.36
C VAL A 31 -0.60 -9.25 -1.18
N SER A 32 -0.41 -10.49 -0.74
CA SER A 32 -1.53 -11.37 -0.38
C SER A 32 -2.00 -11.06 1.06
N PRO A 33 -3.30 -10.89 1.30
CA PRO A 33 -4.45 -11.15 0.44
C PRO A 33 -5.09 -9.87 -0.19
N ALA A 34 -4.31 -8.95 -0.73
CA ALA A 34 -4.84 -7.71 -1.32
C ALA A 34 -5.69 -8.01 -2.58
N HIS A 35 -7.00 -7.99 -2.42
CA HIS A 35 -7.98 -8.19 -3.48
C HIS A 35 -9.13 -7.22 -3.33
N THR A 36 -9.62 -6.68 -4.43
CA THR A 36 -10.83 -5.86 -4.49
C THR A 36 -11.61 -6.12 -5.76
N CYS A 37 -12.89 -5.75 -5.79
CA CYS A 37 -13.76 -5.88 -6.94
C CYS A 37 -14.69 -4.67 -7.05
N GLY A 38 -15.36 -4.53 -8.18
CA GLY A 38 -16.35 -3.47 -8.43
C GLY A 38 -17.11 -3.70 -9.72
N ASP A 39 -18.20 -2.97 -9.88
CA ASP A 39 -19.09 -3.07 -11.04
C ASP A 39 -18.56 -2.30 -12.27
N SER A 40 -17.45 -1.60 -12.12
CA SER A 40 -16.78 -0.87 -13.20
C SER A 40 -15.28 -0.75 -12.93
N VAL A 41 -14.50 -0.58 -14.00
CA VAL A 41 -13.06 -0.29 -13.92
C VAL A 41 -12.78 0.92 -13.04
N GLN A 42 -13.57 1.99 -13.18
CA GLN A 42 -13.39 3.21 -12.40
C GLN A 42 -13.59 2.95 -10.89
N GLU A 43 -14.59 2.16 -10.55
CA GLU A 43 -14.85 1.80 -9.15
C GLU A 43 -13.69 0.98 -8.56
N VAL A 44 -13.21 -0.01 -9.28
CA VAL A 44 -12.03 -0.79 -8.86
C VAL A 44 -10.82 0.10 -8.69
N GLN A 45 -10.52 0.96 -9.67
CA GLN A 45 -9.37 1.87 -9.61
C GLN A 45 -9.43 2.81 -8.40
N ASN A 46 -10.62 3.28 -8.04
CA ASN A 46 -10.81 4.14 -6.87
C ASN A 46 -10.53 3.41 -5.54
N ARG A 47 -10.65 2.08 -5.53
CA ARG A 47 -10.44 1.22 -4.34
C ARG A 47 -9.02 0.65 -4.22
N LEU A 48 -8.21 0.69 -5.29
CA LEU A 48 -6.90 0.01 -5.32
C LEU A 48 -5.97 0.46 -4.20
N ARG A 49 -5.86 1.77 -4.00
CA ARG A 49 -4.97 2.31 -2.98
C ARG A 49 -5.38 1.91 -1.57
N ASP A 50 -6.65 2.04 -1.25
CA ASP A 50 -7.19 1.66 0.06
C ASP A 50 -7.01 0.16 0.32
N CYS A 51 -7.27 -0.68 -0.69
CA CYS A 51 -7.03 -2.12 -0.64
C CYS A 51 -5.56 -2.44 -0.36
N LEU A 52 -4.63 -1.81 -1.09
CA LEU A 52 -3.19 -1.98 -0.93
C LEU A 52 -2.72 -1.56 0.47
N GLU A 53 -3.09 -0.36 0.91
CA GLU A 53 -2.70 0.18 2.22
C GLU A 53 -3.24 -0.68 3.36
N THR A 54 -4.49 -1.14 3.25
CA THR A 54 -5.09 -2.04 4.23
C THR A 54 -4.34 -3.37 4.30
N ALA A 55 -4.01 -3.96 3.17
CA ALA A 55 -3.28 -5.22 3.16
C ALA A 55 -1.84 -5.08 3.71
N LEU A 56 -1.14 -4.00 3.35
CA LEU A 56 0.20 -3.72 3.88
C LEU A 56 0.19 -3.41 5.39
N SER A 57 -0.91 -2.90 5.95
CA SER A 57 -1.01 -2.65 7.38
C SER A 57 -0.90 -3.91 8.23
N PHE A 58 -1.27 -5.08 7.68
CA PHE A 58 -1.11 -6.35 8.38
C PHE A 58 0.36 -6.69 8.65
N CYS A 59 1.29 -6.27 7.78
CA CYS A 59 2.73 -6.42 8.05
C CYS A 59 3.15 -5.60 9.27
N ILE A 60 2.62 -4.39 9.43
CA ILE A 60 2.87 -3.57 10.63
C ILE A 60 2.33 -4.27 11.89
N ASP A 61 1.08 -4.76 11.83
CA ASP A 61 0.43 -5.43 12.97
C ASP A 61 1.15 -6.72 13.38
N SER A 62 1.71 -7.44 12.39
CA SER A 62 2.50 -8.65 12.61
C SER A 62 3.96 -8.37 12.94
N ASN A 63 4.39 -7.11 12.89
CA ASN A 63 5.80 -6.70 13.03
C ASN A 63 6.73 -7.39 12.02
N GLU A 64 6.25 -7.52 10.79
CA GLU A 64 6.96 -8.13 9.67
C GLU A 64 7.41 -7.06 8.65
N PRO A 65 8.46 -7.33 7.86
CA PRO A 65 8.85 -6.43 6.77
C PRO A 65 7.77 -6.41 5.69
N LEU A 66 7.66 -5.28 4.97
CA LEU A 66 6.78 -5.20 3.82
C LEU A 66 7.33 -6.05 2.66
N PRO A 67 6.45 -6.66 1.85
CA PRO A 67 6.88 -7.36 0.65
C PRO A 67 7.54 -6.39 -0.34
N GLU A 68 8.57 -6.86 -1.03
CA GLU A 68 9.21 -6.07 -2.08
C GLU A 68 8.35 -6.10 -3.36
N PRO A 69 8.12 -4.95 -4.02
CA PRO A 69 7.40 -4.91 -5.29
C PRO A 69 8.15 -5.63 -6.39
N SER A 70 7.46 -6.48 -7.14
CA SER A 70 7.99 -7.10 -8.35
C SER A 70 8.06 -6.12 -9.53
N GLU A 71 8.66 -6.56 -10.64
CA GLU A 71 8.64 -5.82 -11.89
C GLU A 71 7.24 -5.80 -12.49
N LEU A 72 6.92 -4.69 -13.18
CA LEU A 72 5.63 -4.53 -13.85
C LEU A 72 5.51 -5.48 -15.04
N GLU A 73 4.49 -6.31 -15.05
CA GLU A 73 4.16 -7.18 -16.17
C GLU A 73 3.18 -6.54 -17.15
N PRO A 74 3.13 -7.00 -18.42
CA PRO A 74 2.14 -6.52 -19.40
C PRO A 74 0.70 -6.67 -18.88
N GLY A 75 -0.11 -5.62 -19.01
CA GLY A 75 -1.50 -5.60 -18.55
C GLY A 75 -1.70 -5.20 -17.09
N GLN A 76 -0.63 -5.04 -16.33
CA GLN A 76 -0.69 -4.51 -14.97
C GLN A 76 -0.58 -2.98 -14.94
N VAL A 77 -0.99 -2.40 -13.82
CA VAL A 77 -0.78 -0.97 -13.50
C VAL A 77 0.00 -0.86 -12.19
N LEU A 78 0.77 0.21 -12.07
CA LEU A 78 1.46 0.54 -10.81
C LEU A 78 0.52 1.35 -9.91
N VAL A 79 0.40 0.92 -8.68
CA VAL A 79 -0.38 1.60 -7.64
C VAL A 79 0.54 2.03 -6.51
N ALA A 80 0.60 3.34 -6.28
CA ALA A 80 1.36 3.90 -5.18
C ALA A 80 0.48 4.04 -3.94
N VAL A 81 1.03 3.75 -2.76
CA VAL A 81 0.41 4.13 -1.50
C VAL A 81 0.39 5.67 -1.35
N SER A 82 -0.45 6.19 -0.48
CA SER A 82 -0.46 7.63 -0.18
C SER A 82 0.83 8.09 0.48
N PRO A 83 1.24 9.35 0.31
CA PRO A 83 2.45 9.87 0.95
C PRO A 83 2.48 9.69 2.48
N PRO A 84 1.37 9.91 3.22
CA PRO A 84 1.34 9.61 4.65
C PRO A 84 1.57 8.14 4.99
N ALA A 85 0.96 7.22 4.24
CA ALA A 85 1.17 5.79 4.43
C ALA A 85 2.62 5.38 4.10
N ALA A 86 3.18 5.91 3.00
CA ALA A 86 4.58 5.67 2.64
C ALA A 86 5.56 6.08 3.76
N ALA A 87 5.31 7.23 4.39
CA ALA A 87 6.13 7.69 5.51
C ALA A 87 6.04 6.76 6.72
N GLN A 88 4.86 6.24 7.02
CA GLN A 88 4.68 5.29 8.13
C GLN A 88 5.25 3.91 7.83
N PHE A 89 5.11 3.43 6.59
CA PHE A 89 5.76 2.18 6.16
C PHE A 89 7.29 2.30 6.24
N ALA A 90 7.85 3.44 5.80
CA ALA A 90 9.27 3.70 5.92
C ALA A 90 9.73 3.72 7.39
N LEU A 91 8.93 4.31 8.27
CA LEU A 91 9.20 4.33 9.70
C LEU A 91 9.15 2.92 10.30
N HIS A 92 8.14 2.13 9.94
CA HIS A 92 8.02 0.74 10.39
C HIS A 92 9.26 -0.09 10.01
N GLU A 93 9.68 -0.05 8.75
CA GLU A 93 10.88 -0.76 8.29
C GLU A 93 12.17 -0.27 8.99
N ALA A 94 12.27 1.05 9.21
CA ALA A 94 13.39 1.62 9.96
C ALA A 94 13.43 1.15 11.41
N MET A 95 12.27 1.03 12.06
CA MET A 95 12.14 0.51 13.41
C MET A 95 12.52 -0.97 13.47
N LEU A 96 12.09 -1.79 12.49
CA LEU A 96 12.51 -3.20 12.37
C LEU A 96 14.02 -3.31 12.22
N ALA A 97 14.61 -2.55 11.31
CA ALA A 97 16.05 -2.56 11.06
C ALA A 97 16.88 -2.15 12.29
N ALA A 98 16.38 -1.19 13.05
CA ALA A 98 17.03 -0.70 14.27
C ALA A 98 16.66 -1.51 15.53
N SER A 99 15.73 -2.47 15.42
CA SER A 99 15.18 -3.23 16.57
C SER A 99 14.64 -2.30 17.67
N VAL A 100 13.92 -1.25 17.27
CA VAL A 100 13.37 -0.21 18.17
C VAL A 100 11.85 -0.31 18.15
N THR A 101 11.23 -0.33 19.32
CA THR A 101 9.77 -0.30 19.47
C THR A 101 9.19 1.10 19.31
N ALA A 102 7.90 1.18 18.97
CA ALA A 102 7.18 2.47 18.89
C ALA A 102 7.21 3.24 20.21
N ALA A 103 7.17 2.55 21.35
CA ALA A 103 7.23 3.17 22.67
C ALA A 103 8.60 3.79 22.96
N GLU A 104 9.68 3.07 22.63
CA GLU A 104 11.05 3.59 22.78
C GLU A 104 11.30 4.79 21.86
N LEU A 105 10.86 4.70 20.61
CA LEU A 105 11.00 5.79 19.65
C LEU A 105 10.18 7.02 20.05
N ALA A 106 8.94 6.82 20.52
CA ALA A 106 8.12 7.90 21.05
C ALA A 106 8.81 8.61 22.22
N GLY A 107 9.45 7.86 23.13
CA GLY A 107 10.27 8.42 24.21
C GLY A 107 11.43 9.26 23.70
N ARG A 108 12.15 8.80 22.67
CA ARG A 108 13.30 9.54 22.07
C ARG A 108 12.89 10.87 21.46
N ILE A 109 11.69 10.97 20.89
CA ILE A 109 11.19 12.20 20.24
C ILE A 109 10.31 13.07 21.14
N GLY A 110 10.17 12.71 22.42
CA GLY A 110 9.36 13.45 23.39
C GLY A 110 7.85 13.33 23.15
N MET A 111 7.40 12.27 22.48
CA MET A 111 5.98 11.98 22.27
C MET A 111 5.38 11.33 23.52
N ARG A 112 4.11 11.64 23.82
CA ARG A 112 3.39 10.99 24.93
C ARG A 112 3.28 9.48 24.69
N PRO A 113 3.54 8.63 25.69
CA PRO A 113 3.45 7.17 25.55
C PRO A 113 2.11 6.67 25.01
N SER A 114 1.00 7.32 25.39
CA SER A 114 -0.35 7.01 24.89
C SER A 114 -0.53 7.26 23.39
N HIS A 115 0.35 8.01 22.76
CA HIS A 115 0.33 8.31 21.33
C HIS A 115 1.32 7.48 20.50
N SER A 116 2.15 6.65 21.14
CA SER A 116 3.21 5.88 20.45
C SER A 116 2.66 4.99 19.32
N ARG A 117 1.48 4.39 19.49
CA ARG A 117 0.83 3.59 18.45
C ARG A 117 0.57 4.36 17.16
N ARG A 118 0.39 5.68 17.21
CA ARG A 118 0.18 6.51 16.02
C ARG A 118 1.38 6.56 15.08
N LEU A 119 2.57 6.19 15.56
CA LEU A 119 3.75 6.07 14.71
C LEU A 119 3.64 4.92 13.71
N THR A 120 2.83 3.91 14.01
CA THR A 120 2.65 2.72 13.18
C THR A 120 1.20 2.47 12.72
N ASP A 121 0.27 3.35 13.07
CA ASP A 121 -1.15 3.24 12.70
C ASP A 121 -1.43 4.08 11.44
N ILE A 122 -1.53 3.43 10.28
CA ILE A 122 -1.79 4.13 9.00
C ILE A 122 -3.18 4.75 8.90
N PHE A 123 -4.15 4.26 9.67
CA PHE A 123 -5.52 4.77 9.68
C PHE A 123 -5.71 5.96 10.64
N ARG A 124 -4.81 6.10 11.62
CA ARG A 124 -4.79 7.20 12.58
C ARG A 124 -3.36 7.70 12.78
N PRO A 125 -2.73 8.22 11.73
CA PRO A 125 -1.32 8.53 11.73
C PRO A 125 -0.97 9.61 12.77
N ALA A 126 0.26 9.56 13.24
CA ALA A 126 0.88 10.69 13.89
C ALA A 126 0.98 11.87 12.91
N LYS A 127 1.19 13.07 13.42
CA LYS A 127 1.42 14.23 12.57
C LYS A 127 2.68 14.03 11.73
N ALA A 128 2.69 14.57 10.50
CA ALA A 128 3.83 14.48 9.60
C ALA A 128 5.15 14.86 10.28
N GLU A 129 5.15 15.94 11.04
CA GLU A 129 6.30 16.43 11.82
C GLU A 129 6.78 15.41 12.88
N GLU A 130 5.87 14.62 13.45
CA GLU A 130 6.22 13.57 14.42
C GLU A 130 6.86 12.39 13.72
N ILE A 131 6.35 12.00 12.53
CA ILE A 131 6.94 10.95 11.70
C ILE A 131 8.33 11.37 11.22
N GLU A 132 8.49 12.60 10.75
CA GLU A 132 9.79 13.14 10.33
C GLU A 132 10.82 13.14 11.47
N ARG A 133 10.42 13.56 12.68
CA ARG A 133 11.29 13.50 13.87
C ARG A 133 11.64 12.07 14.24
N ALA A 134 10.69 11.13 14.10
CA ALA A 134 10.91 9.73 14.39
C ALA A 134 11.92 9.12 13.39
N LEU A 135 11.78 9.40 12.10
CA LEU A 135 12.74 9.00 11.07
C LEU A 135 14.11 9.60 11.31
N ALA A 136 14.19 10.91 11.63
CA ALA A 136 15.44 11.60 11.94
C ALA A 136 16.13 10.99 13.16
N ALA A 137 15.39 10.58 14.19
CA ALA A 137 15.93 9.88 15.37
C ALA A 137 16.52 8.50 15.05
N LEU A 138 16.14 7.93 13.88
CA LEU A 138 16.72 6.69 13.33
C LEU A 138 17.75 6.96 12.22
N GLY A 139 18.15 8.22 12.01
CA GLY A 139 19.16 8.61 11.03
C GLY A 139 18.63 8.68 9.58
N LEU A 140 17.33 8.78 9.39
CA LEU A 140 16.67 8.78 8.07
C LEU A 140 15.94 10.09 7.79
N GLN A 141 15.70 10.34 6.50
CA GLN A 141 14.84 11.42 6.01
C GLN A 141 13.94 10.93 4.91
N MET A 142 12.73 11.49 4.82
CA MET A 142 11.83 11.23 3.70
C MET A 142 12.26 12.01 2.45
N VAL A 143 12.22 11.33 1.31
CA VAL A 143 12.34 11.94 -0.01
C VAL A 143 11.07 11.61 -0.78
N SER A 144 10.36 12.62 -1.26
CA SER A 144 9.11 12.47 -2.02
C SER A 144 9.35 12.76 -3.49
N GLU A 145 8.91 11.87 -4.35
CA GLU A 145 8.93 12.03 -5.79
C GLU A 145 7.50 11.97 -6.35
N ALA A 146 7.22 12.78 -7.36
CA ALA A 146 5.97 12.70 -8.10
C ALA A 146 6.15 11.84 -9.35
N SER A 147 5.19 10.98 -9.64
CA SER A 147 5.15 10.16 -10.84
C SER A 147 3.83 10.36 -11.59
N PRO A 148 3.80 10.13 -12.93
CA PRO A 148 2.56 10.19 -13.68
C PRO A 148 1.52 9.18 -13.15
N LEU A 149 0.25 9.61 -13.11
CA LEU A 149 -0.87 8.75 -12.79
C LEU A 149 -1.05 7.72 -13.90
N GLN A 150 -1.01 6.44 -13.55
CA GLN A 150 -1.34 5.37 -14.48
C GLN A 150 -2.83 5.04 -14.39
N GLN A 151 -3.47 4.96 -15.55
CA GLN A 151 -4.84 4.48 -15.68
C GLN A 151 -4.81 3.14 -16.40
N TRP A 152 -5.48 2.16 -15.84
CA TRP A 152 -5.69 0.89 -16.51
C TRP A 152 -6.66 1.07 -17.68
N ALA A 153 -6.31 0.53 -18.82
CA ALA A 153 -7.20 0.39 -19.96
C ALA A 153 -7.26 -1.10 -20.33
N PRO A 154 -8.45 -1.65 -20.63
CA PRO A 154 -8.54 -3.01 -21.09
C PRO A 154 -7.69 -3.20 -22.34
N SER A 155 -6.83 -4.21 -22.33
CA SER A 155 -6.12 -4.62 -23.55
C SER A 155 -7.13 -5.11 -24.58
N PRO A 156 -6.95 -4.79 -25.87
CA PRO A 156 -7.80 -5.30 -26.92
C PRO A 156 -7.65 -6.83 -27.13
N ASP A 157 -6.59 -7.42 -26.60
CA ASP A 157 -6.39 -8.88 -26.59
C ASP A 157 -6.71 -9.46 -25.20
N PRO A 158 -7.55 -10.50 -25.11
CA PRO A 158 -7.77 -11.22 -23.87
C PRO A 158 -6.44 -11.84 -23.44
N ALA A 159 -6.07 -11.63 -22.17
CA ALA A 159 -4.93 -12.31 -21.57
C ALA A 159 -5.08 -13.83 -21.80
N PRO A 160 -4.01 -14.56 -22.13
CA PRO A 160 -4.09 -16.00 -22.28
C PRO A 160 -4.60 -16.60 -20.97
N ALA A 161 -5.68 -17.33 -21.06
CA ALA A 161 -6.22 -18.11 -19.96
C ALA A 161 -5.13 -19.06 -19.45
N VAL A 162 -4.78 -18.93 -18.17
CA VAL A 162 -3.91 -19.85 -17.46
C VAL A 162 -4.74 -21.00 -16.92
#